data_1c7236823698e3e934188ea88c653397
#
_entry.id   1c7236823698e3e934188ea88c653397
#
_cell.length_a   1.000
_cell.length_b   1.000
_cell.length_c   1.000
_cell.angle_alpha   90.00
_cell.angle_beta   90.00
_cell.angle_gamma   90.00
#
_symmetry.space_group_name_H-M   'P 1'
#
loop_
_entity.id
_entity.type
_entity.pdbx_description
1 polymer ?
#
loop_
_entity_poly.entity_id
_entity_poly.type
_entity_poly.pdbx_seq_one_letter_code
_entity_poly.pdbx_strand_id
1 'polypeptide(L)'
;MALIEYDVYKQKLRDLEPELKKLGDALDIDAVAQEAARLEDETTQDGFWNNLERSQKVQTRLKQLQNKLHRFKKLMSTWEDLTTLCEMGQEAEDEEILEELKTEFPALETEIEEIRMTTLLSGEYDANNVILQLHSGAGGTEAQDWCQMLYRMYTRWAERHGYAWKTLDYEECDEAGIKSAVISIEGENAYGLLKSEHGVHRLVRVSPFDANARRQTSFAAVEVMPELPDDVEVEIRPEDIEMQVYRSSGAGGQHINKTSSAVRLIHKPTGIVVASQQERSQFQNKDNCMKQLRAKLIELKIQQHAEKISDIKGVQMKIEWGSQIRSYVFMPYQLVKDTRTGYETSQIDTVMDGDLDGFLNAYLTQLATGELKK
;
A
#
# COMPACT_ATOMS: atom_id res chain seq x y z
N MET A 1 30.67 27.27 -15.32
CA MET A 1 29.83 26.61 -14.30
C MET A 1 29.23 25.34 -14.86
N ALA A 2 28.71 25.33 -16.06
CA ALA A 2 28.12 24.18 -16.71
C ALA A 2 29.01 22.92 -16.73
N LEU A 3 30.29 23.03 -17.09
CA LEU A 3 31.22 21.88 -17.10
C LEU A 3 31.37 21.20 -15.74
N ILE A 4 31.37 21.96 -14.63
CA ILE A 4 31.48 21.40 -13.27
C ILE A 4 30.18 20.64 -12.93
N GLU A 5 29.03 21.14 -13.35
CA GLU A 5 27.76 20.47 -13.12
C GLU A 5 27.65 19.17 -13.93
N TYR A 6 28.14 19.15 -15.18
CA TYR A 6 28.25 17.91 -15.97
C TYR A 6 29.14 16.85 -15.31
N ASP A 7 30.30 17.27 -14.77
CA ASP A 7 31.17 16.33 -14.03
C ASP A 7 30.48 15.72 -12.80
N VAL A 8 29.65 16.52 -12.12
CA VAL A 8 28.85 16.02 -10.99
C VAL A 8 27.81 14.98 -11.44
N TYR A 9 27.07 15.25 -12.52
CA TYR A 9 26.07 14.29 -13.04
C TYR A 9 26.75 13.05 -13.61
N LYS A 10 27.88 13.19 -14.30
CA LYS A 10 28.66 12.06 -14.80
C LYS A 10 29.15 11.15 -13.67
N GLN A 11 29.59 11.74 -12.56
CA GLN A 11 29.98 10.95 -11.39
C GLN A 11 28.78 10.24 -10.76
N LYS A 12 27.65 10.93 -10.59
CA LYS A 12 26.42 10.33 -10.07
C LYS A 12 25.94 9.18 -10.94
N LEU A 13 25.89 9.34 -12.26
CA LEU A 13 25.47 8.29 -13.19
C LEU A 13 26.41 7.08 -13.15
N ARG A 14 27.72 7.27 -12.97
CA ARG A 14 28.69 6.20 -12.78
C ARG A 14 28.49 5.48 -11.45
N ASP A 15 28.16 6.21 -10.38
CA ASP A 15 27.94 5.63 -9.07
C ASP A 15 26.65 4.78 -9.04
N LEU A 16 25.67 5.06 -9.92
CA LEU A 16 24.45 4.26 -10.09
C LEU A 16 24.69 2.93 -10.83
N GLU A 17 25.70 2.80 -11.69
CA GLU A 17 25.94 1.57 -12.46
C GLU A 17 26.06 0.32 -11.59
N PRO A 18 26.91 0.29 -10.52
CA PRO A 18 26.99 -0.88 -9.65
C PRO A 18 25.71 -1.13 -8.85
N GLU A 19 24.92 -0.10 -8.57
CA GLU A 19 23.62 -0.24 -7.91
C GLU A 19 22.57 -0.89 -8.82
N LEU A 20 22.49 -0.44 -10.07
CA LEU A 20 21.61 -1.01 -11.10
C LEU A 20 21.97 -2.48 -11.37
N LYS A 21 23.25 -2.82 -11.38
CA LYS A 21 23.69 -4.20 -11.55
C LYS A 21 23.28 -5.08 -10.38
N LYS A 22 23.49 -4.62 -9.15
CA LYS A 22 23.00 -5.31 -7.94
C LYS A 22 21.48 -5.45 -7.92
N LEU A 23 20.77 -4.45 -8.40
CA LEU A 23 19.33 -4.48 -8.52
C LEU A 23 18.86 -5.55 -9.52
N GLY A 24 19.53 -5.65 -10.67
CA GLY A 24 19.28 -6.71 -11.65
C GLY A 24 19.52 -8.11 -11.10
N ASP A 25 20.62 -8.28 -10.35
CA ASP A 25 20.95 -9.54 -9.66
C ASP A 25 19.89 -9.88 -8.59
N ALA A 26 19.47 -8.89 -7.78
CA ALA A 26 18.46 -9.08 -6.73
C ALA A 26 17.06 -9.39 -7.31
N LEU A 27 16.73 -8.86 -8.49
CA LEU A 27 15.51 -9.17 -9.22
C LEU A 27 15.55 -10.51 -9.93
N ASP A 28 16.75 -11.14 -10.03
CA ASP A 28 17.00 -12.36 -10.79
C ASP A 28 16.46 -12.26 -12.25
N ILE A 29 16.83 -11.15 -12.91
CA ILE A 29 16.30 -10.78 -14.23
C ILE A 29 16.50 -11.90 -15.26
N ASP A 30 17.60 -12.63 -15.19
CA ASP A 30 17.90 -13.73 -16.10
C ASP A 30 16.94 -14.92 -15.90
N ALA A 31 16.67 -15.32 -14.66
CA ALA A 31 15.70 -16.37 -14.37
C ALA A 31 14.26 -15.92 -14.70
N VAL A 32 13.91 -14.66 -14.43
CA VAL A 32 12.61 -14.08 -14.80
C VAL A 32 12.43 -14.11 -16.32
N ALA A 33 13.46 -13.78 -17.09
CA ALA A 33 13.42 -13.85 -18.56
C ALA A 33 13.24 -15.29 -19.06
N GLN A 34 13.93 -16.26 -18.48
CA GLN A 34 13.78 -17.66 -18.83
C GLN A 34 12.39 -18.21 -18.48
N GLU A 35 11.86 -17.86 -17.31
CA GLU A 35 10.50 -18.24 -16.90
C GLU A 35 9.46 -17.64 -17.85
N ALA A 36 9.59 -16.35 -18.19
CA ALA A 36 8.68 -15.67 -19.12
C ALA A 36 8.69 -16.34 -20.49
N ALA A 37 9.86 -16.63 -21.06
CA ALA A 37 9.99 -17.32 -22.33
C ALA A 37 9.36 -18.72 -22.30
N ARG A 38 9.57 -19.47 -21.21
CA ARG A 38 8.96 -20.80 -21.05
C ARG A 38 7.42 -20.73 -20.98
N LEU A 39 6.87 -19.76 -20.25
CA LEU A 39 5.42 -19.57 -20.16
C LEU A 39 4.84 -19.08 -21.49
N GLU A 40 5.56 -18.25 -22.23
CA GLU A 40 5.16 -17.82 -23.56
C GLU A 40 5.11 -19.00 -24.54
N ASP A 41 6.12 -19.87 -24.55
CA ASP A 41 6.09 -21.11 -25.32
C ASP A 41 4.93 -22.04 -24.92
N GLU A 42 4.59 -22.10 -23.60
CA GLU A 42 3.46 -22.87 -23.12
C GLU A 42 2.13 -22.33 -23.66
N THR A 43 1.97 -21.01 -23.81
CA THR A 43 0.74 -20.41 -24.37
C THR A 43 0.51 -20.75 -25.85
N THR A 44 1.56 -21.11 -26.59
CA THR A 44 1.50 -21.49 -28.03
C THR A 44 1.20 -22.95 -28.26
N GLN A 45 1.22 -23.80 -27.22
CA GLN A 45 0.97 -25.24 -27.36
C GLN A 45 -0.49 -25.56 -27.63
N ASP A 46 -0.71 -26.59 -28.48
CA ASP A 46 -2.05 -27.08 -28.76
C ASP A 46 -2.77 -27.56 -27.50
N GLY A 47 -3.98 -27.08 -27.31
CA GLY A 47 -4.80 -27.46 -26.15
C GLY A 47 -4.60 -26.59 -24.90
N PHE A 48 -3.70 -25.63 -24.90
CA PHE A 48 -3.49 -24.69 -23.77
C PHE A 48 -4.80 -24.01 -23.33
N TRP A 49 -5.62 -23.58 -24.27
CA TRP A 49 -6.89 -22.87 -24.04
C TRP A 49 -8.05 -23.76 -23.60
N ASN A 50 -7.88 -25.09 -23.58
CA ASN A 50 -8.93 -26.01 -23.15
C ASN A 50 -9.18 -25.98 -21.64
N ASN A 51 -8.23 -25.49 -20.85
CA ASN A 51 -8.38 -25.30 -19.41
C ASN A 51 -8.31 -23.80 -19.08
N LEU A 52 -9.47 -23.15 -18.98
CA LEU A 52 -9.60 -21.71 -18.79
C LEU A 52 -8.90 -21.21 -17.52
N GLU A 53 -9.03 -21.95 -16.40
CA GLU A 53 -8.42 -21.57 -15.13
C GLU A 53 -6.89 -21.59 -15.17
N ARG A 54 -6.31 -22.67 -15.71
CA ARG A 54 -4.86 -22.77 -15.90
C ARG A 54 -4.36 -21.68 -16.84
N SER A 55 -5.05 -21.45 -17.97
CA SER A 55 -4.67 -20.44 -18.96
C SER A 55 -4.67 -19.04 -18.37
N GLN A 56 -5.66 -18.71 -17.54
CA GLN A 56 -5.71 -17.42 -16.83
C GLN A 56 -4.55 -17.25 -15.84
N LYS A 57 -4.23 -18.29 -15.06
CA LYS A 57 -3.10 -18.25 -14.11
C LYS A 57 -1.77 -18.05 -14.84
N VAL A 58 -1.54 -18.82 -15.92
CA VAL A 58 -0.32 -18.69 -16.73
C VAL A 58 -0.21 -17.30 -17.37
N GLN A 59 -1.31 -16.77 -17.92
CA GLN A 59 -1.31 -15.44 -18.54
C GLN A 59 -1.06 -14.34 -17.52
N THR A 60 -1.70 -14.42 -16.33
CA THR A 60 -1.48 -13.45 -15.26
C THR A 60 -0.01 -13.47 -14.82
N ARG A 61 0.56 -14.66 -14.63
CA ARG A 61 1.97 -14.80 -14.26
C ARG A 61 2.91 -14.29 -15.36
N LEU A 62 2.65 -14.63 -16.61
CA LEU A 62 3.43 -14.16 -17.76
C LEU A 62 3.42 -12.63 -17.86
N LYS A 63 2.24 -12.02 -17.72
CA LYS A 63 2.10 -10.55 -17.72
C LYS A 63 2.90 -9.89 -16.59
N GLN A 64 2.88 -10.46 -15.38
CA GLN A 64 3.67 -9.96 -14.25
C GLN A 64 5.17 -10.01 -14.56
N LEU A 65 5.67 -11.15 -15.10
CA LEU A 65 7.08 -11.30 -15.45
C LEU A 65 7.49 -10.35 -16.58
N GLN A 66 6.66 -10.21 -17.61
CA GLN A 66 6.90 -9.28 -18.72
C GLN A 66 6.91 -7.82 -18.25
N ASN A 67 6.00 -7.42 -17.37
CA ASN A 67 6.01 -6.08 -16.77
C ASN A 67 7.30 -5.82 -15.98
N LYS A 68 7.74 -6.78 -15.16
CA LYS A 68 8.98 -6.69 -14.40
C LYS A 68 10.21 -6.52 -15.31
N LEU A 69 10.30 -7.34 -16.36
CA LEU A 69 11.36 -7.23 -17.37
C LEU A 69 11.32 -5.90 -18.12
N HIS A 70 10.12 -5.46 -18.50
CA HIS A 70 9.95 -4.20 -19.21
C HIS A 70 10.37 -3.00 -18.39
N ARG A 71 9.95 -2.95 -17.10
CA ARG A 71 10.34 -1.88 -16.17
C ARG A 71 11.85 -1.81 -15.99
N PHE A 72 12.50 -2.96 -15.74
CA PHE A 72 13.95 -2.99 -15.58
C PHE A 72 14.70 -2.61 -16.86
N LYS A 73 14.26 -3.09 -18.04
CA LYS A 73 14.85 -2.70 -19.32
C LYS A 73 14.70 -1.22 -19.61
N LYS A 74 13.52 -0.65 -19.31
CA LYS A 74 13.25 0.78 -19.45
C LYS A 74 14.20 1.57 -18.56
N LEU A 75 14.35 1.19 -17.28
CA LEU A 75 15.26 1.82 -16.34
C LEU A 75 16.70 1.83 -16.86
N MET A 76 17.19 0.70 -17.36
CA MET A 76 18.53 0.58 -17.94
C MET A 76 18.68 1.49 -19.18
N SER A 77 17.69 1.52 -20.07
CA SER A 77 17.69 2.40 -21.24
C SER A 77 17.73 3.86 -20.83
N THR A 78 16.91 4.28 -19.86
CA THR A 78 16.90 5.66 -19.36
C THR A 78 18.27 6.04 -18.77
N TRP A 79 18.90 5.15 -18.01
CA TRP A 79 20.25 5.38 -17.49
C TRP A 79 21.30 5.50 -18.61
N GLU A 80 21.27 4.66 -19.65
CA GLU A 80 22.15 4.72 -20.81
C GLU A 80 21.93 6.02 -21.61
N ASP A 81 20.66 6.39 -21.82
CA ASP A 81 20.29 7.62 -22.53
C ASP A 81 20.79 8.86 -21.80
N LEU A 82 20.60 8.94 -20.46
CA LEU A 82 21.10 10.05 -19.65
C LEU A 82 22.63 10.11 -19.60
N THR A 83 23.29 8.94 -19.59
CA THR A 83 24.75 8.87 -19.65
C THR A 83 25.26 9.43 -20.98
N THR A 84 24.65 9.04 -22.08
CA THR A 84 24.98 9.53 -23.43
C THR A 84 24.68 11.01 -23.56
N LEU A 85 23.51 11.46 -23.06
CA LEU A 85 23.10 12.87 -23.05
C LEU A 85 24.09 13.74 -22.26
N CYS A 86 24.55 13.24 -21.09
CA CYS A 86 25.55 13.92 -20.27
C CYS A 86 26.89 14.05 -21.00
N GLU A 87 27.35 13.04 -21.72
CA GLU A 87 28.58 13.07 -22.50
C GLU A 87 28.48 14.06 -23.69
N MET A 88 27.38 14.01 -24.43
CA MET A 88 27.12 14.92 -25.54
C MET A 88 27.01 16.38 -25.08
N GLY A 89 26.27 16.63 -24.00
CA GLY A 89 26.12 17.97 -23.43
C GLY A 89 27.44 18.54 -22.89
N GLN A 90 28.28 17.70 -22.29
CA GLN A 90 29.61 18.09 -21.83
C GLN A 90 30.52 18.46 -22.99
N GLU A 91 30.48 17.72 -24.10
CA GLU A 91 31.31 18.03 -25.31
C GLU A 91 30.83 19.29 -26.02
N ALA A 92 29.52 19.52 -26.06
CA ALA A 92 28.92 20.69 -26.73
C ALA A 92 28.86 21.94 -25.84
N GLU A 93 29.09 21.82 -24.52
CA GLU A 93 28.89 22.86 -23.50
C GLU A 93 27.47 23.46 -23.55
N ASP A 94 26.44 22.59 -23.81
CA ASP A 94 25.06 23.00 -24.05
C ASP A 94 24.28 23.12 -22.72
N GLU A 95 23.78 24.34 -22.45
CA GLU A 95 23.00 24.59 -21.22
C GLU A 95 21.57 23.99 -21.26
N GLU A 96 20.97 23.80 -22.44
CA GLU A 96 19.63 23.19 -22.56
C GLU A 96 19.69 21.72 -22.17
N ILE A 97 20.71 21.00 -22.59
CA ILE A 97 20.94 19.60 -22.19
C ILE A 97 21.16 19.48 -20.67
N LEU A 98 21.83 20.47 -20.07
CA LEU A 98 22.02 20.46 -18.61
C LEU A 98 20.70 20.60 -17.85
N GLU A 99 19.79 21.46 -18.33
CA GLU A 99 18.45 21.60 -17.71
C GLU A 99 17.60 20.33 -17.89
N GLU A 100 17.72 19.65 -19.02
CA GLU A 100 17.08 18.34 -19.23
C GLU A 100 17.63 17.30 -18.24
N LEU A 101 18.95 17.20 -18.06
CA LEU A 101 19.57 16.33 -17.05
C LEU A 101 19.10 16.64 -15.63
N LYS A 102 18.94 17.92 -15.28
CA LYS A 102 18.42 18.33 -13.95
C LYS A 102 16.99 17.88 -13.71
N THR A 103 16.22 17.71 -14.77
CA THR A 103 14.82 17.28 -14.69
C THR A 103 14.69 15.75 -14.70
N GLU A 104 15.44 15.09 -15.58
CA GLU A 104 15.33 13.65 -15.81
C GLU A 104 16.08 12.81 -14.76
N PHE A 105 17.22 13.29 -14.26
CA PHE A 105 18.02 12.55 -13.29
C PHE A 105 17.28 12.26 -11.97
N PRO A 106 16.56 13.21 -11.35
CA PRO A 106 15.74 12.90 -10.15
C PRO A 106 14.62 11.89 -10.43
N ALA A 107 14.06 11.88 -11.64
CA ALA A 107 13.07 10.90 -12.04
C ALA A 107 13.67 9.49 -12.11
N LEU A 108 14.89 9.37 -12.64
CA LEU A 108 15.66 8.12 -12.64
C LEU A 108 15.95 7.63 -11.22
N GLU A 109 16.41 8.51 -10.32
CA GLU A 109 16.65 8.15 -8.91
C GLU A 109 15.37 7.63 -8.24
N THR A 110 14.24 8.28 -8.49
CA THR A 110 12.93 7.85 -7.96
C THR A 110 12.54 6.47 -8.49
N GLU A 111 12.70 6.22 -9.79
CA GLU A 111 12.37 4.92 -10.41
C GLU A 111 13.28 3.79 -9.88
N ILE A 112 14.56 4.06 -9.63
CA ILE A 112 15.48 3.11 -9.00
C ILE A 112 15.00 2.73 -7.59
N GLU A 113 14.63 3.72 -6.77
CA GLU A 113 14.13 3.46 -5.41
C GLU A 113 12.80 2.69 -5.42
N GLU A 114 11.89 3.00 -6.33
CA GLU A 114 10.64 2.23 -6.49
C GLU A 114 10.91 0.77 -6.84
N ILE A 115 11.79 0.50 -7.80
CA ILE A 115 12.13 -0.86 -8.19
C ILE A 115 12.86 -1.57 -7.05
N ARG A 116 13.76 -0.87 -6.34
CA ARG A 116 14.44 -1.40 -5.16
C ARG A 116 13.45 -1.80 -4.07
N MET A 117 12.46 -0.97 -3.79
CA MET A 117 11.39 -1.33 -2.85
C MET A 117 10.68 -2.62 -3.23
N THR A 118 10.41 -2.82 -4.52
CA THR A 118 9.77 -4.06 -4.98
C THR A 118 10.64 -5.31 -4.78
N THR A 119 11.97 -5.19 -4.75
CA THR A 119 12.86 -6.34 -4.46
C THR A 119 12.79 -6.82 -3.01
N LEU A 120 12.40 -5.95 -2.09
CA LEU A 120 12.26 -6.27 -0.67
C LEU A 120 10.95 -7.03 -0.36
N LEU A 121 10.05 -7.10 -1.34
CA LEU A 121 8.75 -7.75 -1.22
C LEU A 121 8.89 -9.26 -1.52
N SER A 122 9.03 -10.06 -0.46
CA SER A 122 9.21 -11.51 -0.55
C SER A 122 8.05 -12.31 0.02
N GLY A 123 7.02 -11.65 0.54
CA GLY A 123 5.84 -12.30 1.11
C GLY A 123 4.92 -12.88 0.04
N GLU A 124 4.27 -13.99 0.35
CA GLU A 124 3.35 -14.72 -0.56
C GLU A 124 2.26 -13.81 -1.16
N TYR A 125 1.80 -12.81 -0.39
CA TYR A 125 0.69 -11.92 -0.78
C TYR A 125 1.15 -10.51 -1.13
N ASP A 126 2.46 -10.24 -1.14
CA ASP A 126 2.99 -8.89 -1.36
C ASP A 126 2.61 -8.30 -2.72
N ALA A 127 2.44 -9.14 -3.74
CA ALA A 127 2.04 -8.74 -5.08
C ALA A 127 0.53 -8.38 -5.23
N ASN A 128 -0.28 -8.61 -4.19
CA ASN A 128 -1.71 -8.44 -4.25
C ASN A 128 -2.15 -6.99 -4.08
N ASN A 129 -3.38 -6.72 -4.50
CA ASN A 129 -4.12 -5.53 -4.11
C ASN A 129 -4.29 -5.49 -2.59
N VAL A 130 -4.63 -4.31 -2.06
CA VAL A 130 -4.78 -4.11 -0.62
C VAL A 130 -6.17 -3.60 -0.26
N ILE A 131 -6.67 -4.06 0.87
CA ILE A 131 -7.85 -3.51 1.54
C ILE A 131 -7.37 -2.85 2.83
N LEU A 132 -7.56 -1.52 2.91
CA LEU A 132 -7.31 -0.73 4.12
C LEU A 132 -8.62 -0.53 4.88
N GLN A 133 -8.62 -0.84 6.16
CA GLN A 133 -9.73 -0.53 7.05
C GLN A 133 -9.26 0.45 8.14
N LEU A 134 -9.90 1.60 8.19
CA LEU A 134 -9.59 2.68 9.12
C LEU A 134 -10.67 2.75 10.21
N HIS A 135 -10.25 2.91 11.44
CA HIS A 135 -11.15 3.06 12.59
C HIS A 135 -10.72 4.22 13.47
N SER A 136 -11.66 5.08 13.82
CA SER A 136 -11.42 6.08 14.86
C SER A 136 -11.25 5.41 16.21
N GLY A 137 -10.17 5.79 16.92
CA GLY A 137 -9.86 5.27 18.23
C GLY A 137 -10.30 6.21 19.38
N ALA A 138 -9.52 6.25 20.46
CA ALA A 138 -9.76 7.13 21.57
C ALA A 138 -9.52 8.61 21.20
N GLY A 139 -10.45 9.49 21.51
CA GLY A 139 -10.35 10.93 21.26
C GLY A 139 -11.67 11.62 20.84
N GLY A 140 -12.77 10.87 20.77
CA GLY A 140 -14.08 11.44 20.39
C GLY A 140 -14.07 12.04 18.97
N THR A 141 -14.70 13.21 18.77
CA THR A 141 -14.78 13.94 17.50
C THR A 141 -13.40 14.18 16.87
N GLU A 142 -12.38 14.45 17.69
CA GLU A 142 -10.99 14.63 17.22
C GLU A 142 -10.41 13.35 16.60
N ALA A 143 -10.72 12.16 17.15
CA ALA A 143 -10.28 10.89 16.58
C ALA A 143 -11.02 10.55 15.28
N GLN A 144 -12.27 10.98 15.16
CA GLN A 144 -13.07 10.84 13.93
C GLN A 144 -12.51 11.70 12.80
N ASP A 145 -12.16 12.95 13.09
CA ASP A 145 -11.49 13.84 12.13
C ASP A 145 -10.11 13.30 11.76
N TRP A 146 -9.35 12.79 12.73
CA TRP A 146 -8.07 12.12 12.46
C TRP A 146 -8.21 10.93 11.52
N CYS A 147 -9.22 10.10 11.70
CA CYS A 147 -9.51 8.98 10.82
C CYS A 147 -9.79 9.45 9.38
N GLN A 148 -10.52 10.57 9.22
CA GLN A 148 -10.77 11.18 7.91
C GLN A 148 -9.48 11.74 7.27
N MET A 149 -8.60 12.32 8.07
CA MET A 149 -7.30 12.80 7.58
C MET A 149 -6.44 11.62 7.07
N LEU A 150 -6.40 10.49 7.78
CA LEU A 150 -5.71 9.28 7.35
C LEU A 150 -6.34 8.70 6.08
N TYR A 151 -7.67 8.68 5.99
CA TYR A 151 -8.37 8.27 4.77
C TYR A 151 -7.90 9.09 3.55
N ARG A 152 -7.86 10.41 3.68
CA ARG A 152 -7.35 11.29 2.62
C ARG A 152 -5.88 11.00 2.32
N MET A 153 -5.04 10.80 3.31
CA MET A 153 -3.61 10.52 3.15
C MET A 153 -3.37 9.26 2.30
N TYR A 154 -4.09 8.17 2.58
CA TYR A 154 -3.93 6.92 1.81
C TYR A 154 -4.54 7.00 0.41
N THR A 155 -5.65 7.69 0.23
CA THR A 155 -6.20 7.91 -1.12
C THR A 155 -5.28 8.77 -1.98
N ARG A 156 -4.63 9.80 -1.40
CA ARG A 156 -3.61 10.61 -2.08
C ARG A 156 -2.36 9.80 -2.41
N TRP A 157 -1.93 8.92 -1.50
CA TRP A 157 -0.82 8.01 -1.79
C TRP A 157 -1.14 7.11 -2.99
N ALA A 158 -2.33 6.53 -3.05
CA ALA A 158 -2.77 5.71 -4.17
C ALA A 158 -2.80 6.50 -5.50
N GLU A 159 -3.32 7.74 -5.49
CA GLU A 159 -3.33 8.63 -6.66
C GLU A 159 -1.91 8.94 -7.15
N ARG A 160 -0.97 9.23 -6.25
CA ARG A 160 0.43 9.54 -6.59
C ARG A 160 1.13 8.36 -7.25
N HIS A 161 0.81 7.14 -6.85
CA HIS A 161 1.36 5.91 -7.43
C HIS A 161 0.57 5.40 -8.65
N GLY A 162 -0.43 6.15 -9.12
CA GLY A 162 -1.26 5.75 -10.25
C GLY A 162 -2.10 4.50 -9.98
N TYR A 163 -2.36 4.18 -8.71
CA TYR A 163 -3.20 3.06 -8.32
C TYR A 163 -4.67 3.43 -8.41
N ALA A 164 -5.48 2.50 -8.91
CA ALA A 164 -6.93 2.65 -8.83
C ALA A 164 -7.38 2.37 -7.40
N TRP A 165 -8.28 3.20 -6.86
CA TRP A 165 -8.82 2.99 -5.53
C TRP A 165 -10.33 3.16 -5.51
N LYS A 166 -10.99 2.48 -4.56
CA LYS A 166 -12.43 2.53 -4.39
C LYS A 166 -12.78 2.44 -2.91
N THR A 167 -13.68 3.29 -2.47
CA THR A 167 -14.29 3.19 -1.14
C THR A 167 -15.33 2.08 -1.14
N LEU A 168 -15.13 1.09 -0.28
CA LEU A 168 -16.05 -0.03 -0.10
C LEU A 168 -17.09 0.24 0.98
N ASP A 169 -16.68 0.97 2.04
CA ASP A 169 -17.54 1.40 3.14
C ASP A 169 -17.06 2.73 3.71
N TYR A 170 -17.99 3.57 4.17
CA TYR A 170 -17.67 4.89 4.70
C TYR A 170 -18.77 5.30 5.68
N GLU A 171 -18.43 5.37 6.97
CA GLU A 171 -19.35 5.71 8.04
C GLU A 171 -19.06 7.11 8.56
N GLU A 172 -19.83 8.09 8.08
CA GLU A 172 -19.72 9.49 8.52
C GLU A 172 -20.24 9.66 9.95
N CYS A 173 -19.66 10.62 10.65
CA CYS A 173 -20.15 11.06 11.96
C CYS A 173 -20.97 12.36 11.85
N ASP A 174 -21.94 12.53 12.72
CA ASP A 174 -22.86 13.67 12.69
C ASP A 174 -22.17 15.02 12.94
N GLU A 175 -21.10 15.03 13.75
CA GLU A 175 -20.40 16.26 14.15
C GLU A 175 -19.21 16.59 13.23
N ALA A 176 -18.30 15.66 13.02
CA ALA A 176 -17.15 15.79 12.13
C ALA A 176 -16.45 14.44 11.92
N GLY A 177 -15.78 14.31 10.79
CA GLY A 177 -14.94 13.17 10.49
C GLY A 177 -15.71 11.88 10.20
N ILE A 178 -15.01 10.76 10.32
CA ILE A 178 -15.54 9.42 10.05
C ILE A 178 -15.28 8.48 11.22
N LYS A 179 -16.20 7.57 11.46
CA LYS A 179 -16.05 6.52 12.47
C LYS A 179 -15.23 5.37 11.91
N SER A 180 -15.51 4.98 10.70
CA SER A 180 -14.74 3.97 9.98
C SER A 180 -14.81 4.19 8.47
N ALA A 181 -13.80 3.71 7.75
CA ALA A 181 -13.80 3.61 6.30
C ALA A 181 -13.07 2.36 5.85
N VAL A 182 -13.49 1.81 4.70
CA VAL A 182 -12.82 0.70 4.03
C VAL A 182 -12.51 1.10 2.60
N ILE A 183 -11.24 1.03 2.23
CA ILE A 183 -10.72 1.38 0.91
C ILE A 183 -10.11 0.12 0.29
N SER A 184 -10.44 -0.16 -0.97
CA SER A 184 -9.69 -1.09 -1.82
C SER A 184 -8.75 -0.28 -2.68
N ILE A 185 -7.47 -0.66 -2.74
CA ILE A 185 -6.47 -0.07 -3.62
C ILE A 185 -5.95 -1.18 -4.52
N GLU A 186 -6.13 -0.99 -5.83
CA GLU A 186 -5.79 -1.96 -6.86
C GLU A 186 -4.50 -1.52 -7.55
N GLY A 187 -3.46 -2.33 -7.43
CA GLY A 187 -2.17 -2.07 -8.05
C GLY A 187 -1.14 -3.14 -7.72
N GLU A 188 -0.13 -3.25 -8.54
CA GLU A 188 0.96 -4.20 -8.35
C GLU A 188 1.71 -3.89 -7.04
N ASN A 189 1.86 -4.89 -6.19
CA ASN A 189 2.54 -4.79 -4.89
C ASN A 189 1.88 -3.83 -3.87
N ALA A 190 0.64 -3.40 -4.07
CA ALA A 190 -0.02 -2.45 -3.18
C ALA A 190 -0.07 -2.96 -1.73
N TYR A 191 -0.38 -4.24 -1.51
CA TYR A 191 -0.36 -4.83 -0.17
C TYR A 191 1.06 -4.89 0.40
N GLY A 192 2.03 -5.33 -0.39
CA GLY A 192 3.43 -5.45 0.06
C GLY A 192 4.00 -4.12 0.55
N LEU A 193 3.68 -3.02 -0.12
CA LEU A 193 4.10 -1.68 0.27
C LEU A 193 3.36 -1.21 1.53
N LEU A 194 2.02 -1.34 1.56
CA LEU A 194 1.19 -0.79 2.63
C LEU A 194 1.07 -1.68 3.87
N LYS A 195 1.54 -2.94 3.84
CA LYS A 195 1.51 -3.83 5.03
C LYS A 195 2.21 -3.22 6.25
N SER A 196 3.18 -2.34 6.02
CA SER A 196 3.87 -1.59 7.06
C SER A 196 2.97 -0.61 7.82
N GLU A 197 1.86 -0.18 7.23
CA GLU A 197 0.93 0.81 7.80
C GLU A 197 -0.06 0.19 8.79
N HIS A 198 -0.03 -1.13 8.95
CA HIS A 198 -0.88 -1.82 9.91
C HIS A 198 -0.52 -1.44 11.35
N GLY A 199 -1.45 -0.83 12.07
CA GLY A 199 -1.28 -0.46 13.48
C GLY A 199 -1.99 0.84 13.88
N VAL A 200 -1.53 1.43 14.97
CA VAL A 200 -2.13 2.63 15.56
C VAL A 200 -1.34 3.88 15.18
N HIS A 201 -2.04 4.87 14.65
CA HIS A 201 -1.51 6.18 14.28
C HIS A 201 -1.93 7.22 15.32
N ARG A 202 -0.96 7.92 15.90
CA ARG A 202 -1.17 8.92 16.93
C ARG A 202 -1.08 10.33 16.36
N LEU A 203 -2.12 11.12 16.56
CA LEU A 203 -2.15 12.55 16.28
C LEU A 203 -1.90 13.36 17.54
N VAL A 204 -1.10 14.41 17.43
CA VAL A 204 -0.92 15.44 18.47
C VAL A 204 -1.03 16.81 17.83
N ARG A 205 -2.15 17.51 18.06
CA ARG A 205 -2.38 18.87 17.56
C ARG A 205 -3.22 19.70 18.53
N VAL A 206 -3.35 20.99 18.24
CA VAL A 206 -4.40 21.82 18.86
C VAL A 206 -5.72 21.45 18.18
N SER A 207 -6.70 21.01 18.96
CA SER A 207 -7.98 20.57 18.42
C SER A 207 -8.79 21.75 17.89
N PRO A 208 -9.30 21.68 16.64
CA PRO A 208 -10.23 22.68 16.12
C PRO A 208 -11.61 22.61 16.79
N PHE A 209 -11.91 21.53 17.52
CA PHE A 209 -13.18 21.31 18.22
C PHE A 209 -13.13 21.72 19.70
N ASP A 210 -11.96 22.06 20.25
CA ASP A 210 -11.82 22.54 21.62
C ASP A 210 -11.80 24.08 21.67
N ALA A 211 -12.85 24.67 22.24
CA ALA A 211 -12.97 26.12 22.41
C ALA A 211 -11.80 26.75 23.20
N ASN A 212 -11.09 25.97 24.02
CA ASN A 212 -9.91 26.41 24.77
C ASN A 212 -8.60 26.26 24.01
N ALA A 213 -8.62 25.83 22.76
CA ALA A 213 -7.44 25.60 21.91
C ALA A 213 -6.34 24.77 22.61
N ARG A 214 -6.74 23.75 23.38
CA ARG A 214 -5.79 22.88 24.07
C ARG A 214 -5.24 21.83 23.11
N ARG A 215 -3.99 21.44 23.36
CA ARG A 215 -3.35 20.34 22.66
C ARG A 215 -3.99 19.02 23.05
N GLN A 216 -4.52 18.30 22.08
CA GLN A 216 -5.16 17.00 22.25
C GLN A 216 -4.30 15.89 21.62
N THR A 217 -4.49 14.68 22.09
CA THR A 217 -3.89 13.49 21.51
C THR A 217 -5.01 12.53 21.14
N SER A 218 -5.04 12.11 19.87
CA SER A 218 -6.05 11.21 19.34
C SER A 218 -5.41 10.04 18.62
N PHE A 219 -6.11 8.95 18.52
CA PHE A 219 -5.64 7.72 17.92
C PHE A 219 -6.62 7.24 16.86
N ALA A 220 -6.08 6.69 15.80
CA ALA A 220 -6.83 5.94 14.82
C ALA A 220 -6.06 4.65 14.48
N ALA A 221 -6.78 3.56 14.23
CA ALA A 221 -6.20 2.30 13.85
C ALA A 221 -6.35 2.08 12.35
N VAL A 222 -5.32 1.55 11.72
CA VAL A 222 -5.30 1.12 10.34
C VAL A 222 -5.06 -0.38 10.29
N GLU A 223 -6.00 -1.11 9.71
CA GLU A 223 -5.85 -2.53 9.41
C GLU A 223 -5.55 -2.68 7.92
N VAL A 224 -4.51 -3.43 7.59
CA VAL A 224 -4.07 -3.66 6.21
C VAL A 224 -4.21 -5.13 5.88
N MET A 225 -4.93 -5.45 4.81
CA MET A 225 -5.25 -6.82 4.42
C MET A 225 -5.00 -7.00 2.91
N PRO A 226 -4.46 -8.16 2.47
CA PRO A 226 -4.38 -8.45 1.06
C PRO A 226 -5.77 -8.69 0.46
N GLU A 227 -6.03 -8.18 -0.73
CA GLU A 227 -7.13 -8.63 -1.55
C GLU A 227 -6.70 -9.92 -2.26
N LEU A 228 -7.47 -10.98 -2.05
CA LEU A 228 -7.13 -12.26 -2.66
C LEU A 228 -7.94 -12.51 -3.90
N PRO A 229 -7.33 -13.13 -4.93
CA PRO A 229 -8.08 -13.68 -6.03
C PRO A 229 -9.06 -14.73 -5.52
N ASP A 230 -10.19 -14.89 -6.21
CA ASP A 230 -11.28 -15.81 -5.84
C ASP A 230 -10.84 -17.29 -5.70
N ASP A 231 -9.64 -17.65 -6.11
CA ASP A 231 -9.09 -19.02 -6.14
C ASP A 231 -8.37 -19.46 -4.85
N VAL A 232 -8.12 -18.56 -3.92
CA VAL A 232 -7.48 -18.99 -2.66
C VAL A 232 -8.54 -19.58 -1.76
N GLU A 233 -8.56 -20.93 -1.67
CA GLU A 233 -9.44 -21.74 -0.86
C GLU A 233 -9.39 -21.39 0.64
N VAL A 234 -10.05 -20.28 1.00
CA VAL A 234 -10.73 -20.23 2.27
C VAL A 234 -12.15 -20.69 1.98
N GLU A 235 -12.43 -21.96 2.22
CA GLU A 235 -13.75 -22.52 2.12
C GLU A 235 -14.65 -21.84 3.16
N ILE A 236 -15.38 -20.82 2.71
CA ILE A 236 -16.38 -20.15 3.55
C ILE A 236 -17.70 -20.86 3.29
N ARG A 237 -18.12 -21.69 4.24
CA ARG A 237 -19.38 -22.40 4.12
C ARG A 237 -20.55 -21.44 4.35
N PRO A 238 -21.62 -21.50 3.55
CA PRO A 238 -22.79 -20.64 3.73
C PRO A 238 -23.41 -20.73 5.15
N GLU A 239 -23.31 -21.88 5.81
CA GLU A 239 -23.79 -22.14 7.17
C GLU A 239 -23.01 -21.38 8.25
N ASP A 240 -21.73 -21.02 7.95
CA ASP A 240 -20.84 -20.30 8.86
C ASP A 240 -21.04 -18.78 8.78
N ILE A 241 -21.86 -18.30 7.85
CA ILE A 241 -22.14 -16.89 7.68
C ILE A 241 -23.53 -16.55 8.20
N GLU A 242 -23.61 -15.56 9.06
CA GLU A 242 -24.85 -14.86 9.37
C GLU A 242 -24.90 -13.55 8.60
N MET A 243 -25.92 -13.41 7.73
CA MET A 243 -26.12 -12.20 6.95
C MET A 243 -27.21 -11.35 7.60
N GLN A 244 -26.88 -10.12 7.93
CA GLN A 244 -27.80 -9.10 8.42
C GLN A 244 -27.95 -8.00 7.39
N VAL A 245 -29.20 -7.66 7.06
CA VAL A 245 -29.51 -6.56 6.13
C VAL A 245 -30.09 -5.43 6.94
N TYR A 246 -29.55 -4.24 6.76
CA TYR A 246 -30.00 -3.04 7.49
C TYR A 246 -30.10 -1.83 6.55
N ARG A 247 -30.69 -0.76 7.06
CA ARG A 247 -30.75 0.49 6.30
C ARG A 247 -29.43 1.20 6.43
N SER A 248 -28.88 1.67 5.29
CA SER A 248 -27.68 2.49 5.30
C SER A 248 -27.90 3.77 6.10
N SER A 249 -26.94 4.12 6.94
CA SER A 249 -26.88 5.39 7.65
C SER A 249 -25.97 6.36 6.87
N GLY A 250 -26.45 7.55 6.52
CA GLY A 250 -25.67 8.58 5.82
C GLY A 250 -26.55 9.72 5.34
N ALA A 251 -25.95 10.88 5.06
CA ALA A 251 -26.59 12.05 4.48
C ALA A 251 -26.98 11.81 3.01
N GLY A 252 -28.13 11.18 2.79
CA GLY A 252 -28.66 10.85 1.45
C GLY A 252 -30.16 10.97 1.41
N GLY A 253 -30.69 11.37 0.24
CA GLY A 253 -32.10 11.64 -0.01
C GLY A 253 -33.04 10.46 0.26
N GLN A 254 -34.34 10.66 0.05
CA GLN A 254 -35.45 9.74 0.39
C GLN A 254 -35.29 8.28 -0.06
N HIS A 255 -34.38 7.96 -0.99
CA HIS A 255 -34.16 6.60 -1.50
C HIS A 255 -33.30 5.76 -0.54
N ILE A 256 -32.34 6.36 0.14
CA ILE A 256 -31.39 5.66 1.06
C ILE A 256 -32.15 5.20 2.32
N ASN A 257 -33.12 5.98 2.77
CA ASN A 257 -33.89 5.68 3.99
C ASN A 257 -35.03 4.67 3.80
N LYS A 258 -35.32 4.26 2.55
CA LYS A 258 -36.44 3.33 2.25
C LYS A 258 -35.99 1.91 1.88
N THR A 259 -34.77 1.72 1.38
CA THR A 259 -34.27 0.41 0.94
C THR A 259 -33.18 -0.09 1.87
N SER A 260 -33.37 -1.32 2.39
CA SER A 260 -32.34 -2.01 3.20
C SER A 260 -31.31 -2.62 2.25
N SER A 261 -30.37 -1.82 1.72
CA SER A 261 -29.31 -2.27 0.81
C SER A 261 -27.98 -2.57 1.51
N ALA A 262 -27.79 -2.05 2.73
CA ALA A 262 -26.59 -2.31 3.51
C ALA A 262 -26.57 -3.76 4.01
N VAL A 263 -25.41 -4.41 3.89
CA VAL A 263 -25.17 -5.79 4.26
C VAL A 263 -24.08 -5.85 5.32
N ARG A 264 -24.31 -6.65 6.36
CA ARG A 264 -23.33 -7.04 7.35
C ARG A 264 -23.22 -8.57 7.34
N LEU A 265 -22.01 -9.08 7.25
CA LEU A 265 -21.74 -10.51 7.40
C LEU A 265 -21.00 -10.75 8.71
N ILE A 266 -21.44 -11.77 9.43
CA ILE A 266 -20.80 -12.25 10.67
C ILE A 266 -20.35 -13.67 10.40
N HIS A 267 -19.06 -13.93 10.52
CA HIS A 267 -18.52 -15.28 10.42
C HIS A 267 -18.60 -15.93 11.81
N LYS A 268 -19.53 -16.84 11.98
CA LYS A 268 -19.85 -17.46 13.29
C LYS A 268 -18.65 -18.13 13.98
N PRO A 269 -17.78 -18.89 13.27
CA PRO A 269 -16.66 -19.57 13.93
C PRO A 269 -15.59 -18.62 14.47
N THR A 270 -15.34 -17.48 13.78
CA THR A 270 -14.28 -16.53 14.15
C THR A 270 -14.81 -15.25 14.80
N GLY A 271 -16.11 -14.99 14.74
CA GLY A 271 -16.72 -13.75 15.21
C GLY A 271 -16.38 -12.50 14.36
N ILE A 272 -15.73 -12.67 13.22
CA ILE A 272 -15.37 -11.56 12.33
C ILE A 272 -16.64 -10.94 11.76
N VAL A 273 -16.74 -9.62 11.87
CA VAL A 273 -17.85 -8.82 11.33
C VAL A 273 -17.30 -7.93 10.22
N VAL A 274 -17.98 -7.93 9.07
CA VAL A 274 -17.72 -7.05 7.93
C VAL A 274 -19.01 -6.41 7.47
N ALA A 275 -18.96 -5.17 6.97
CA ALA A 275 -20.13 -4.45 6.51
C ALA A 275 -19.82 -3.68 5.21
N SER A 276 -20.80 -3.55 4.33
CA SER A 276 -20.74 -2.73 3.13
C SER A 276 -22.10 -2.09 2.85
N GLN A 277 -22.08 -0.79 2.51
CA GLN A 277 -23.29 0.01 2.24
C GLN A 277 -23.13 0.97 1.04
N GLN A 278 -22.02 0.88 0.31
CA GLN A 278 -21.68 1.82 -0.77
C GLN A 278 -22.48 1.59 -2.04
N GLU A 279 -22.86 0.35 -2.31
CA GLU A 279 -23.59 0.03 -3.52
C GLU A 279 -25.11 0.12 -3.30
N ARG A 280 -25.84 0.49 -4.37
CA ARG A 280 -27.31 0.49 -4.34
C ARG A 280 -27.92 -0.90 -4.37
N SER A 281 -27.12 -1.90 -4.79
CA SER A 281 -27.50 -3.30 -4.88
C SER A 281 -27.07 -4.06 -3.62
N GLN A 282 -28.01 -4.69 -2.93
CA GLN A 282 -27.76 -5.61 -1.83
C GLN A 282 -26.80 -6.75 -2.24
N PHE A 283 -26.90 -7.20 -3.50
CA PHE A 283 -26.06 -8.27 -4.03
C PHE A 283 -24.58 -7.82 -4.14
N GLN A 284 -24.35 -6.65 -4.66
CA GLN A 284 -22.99 -6.09 -4.76
C GLN A 284 -22.39 -5.82 -3.38
N ASN A 285 -23.18 -5.29 -2.44
CA ASN A 285 -22.73 -5.11 -1.05
C ASN A 285 -22.39 -6.44 -0.39
N LYS A 286 -23.16 -7.52 -0.68
CA LYS A 286 -22.83 -8.88 -0.22
C LYS A 286 -21.50 -9.36 -0.79
N ASP A 287 -21.25 -9.19 -2.08
CA ASP A 287 -19.99 -9.59 -2.72
C ASP A 287 -18.79 -8.83 -2.13
N ASN A 288 -18.95 -7.54 -1.91
CA ASN A 288 -17.92 -6.72 -1.26
C ASN A 288 -17.64 -7.21 0.17
N CYS A 289 -18.69 -7.51 0.94
CA CYS A 289 -18.53 -8.11 2.28
C CYS A 289 -17.85 -9.49 2.22
N MET A 290 -18.16 -10.32 1.22
CA MET A 290 -17.49 -11.62 1.04
C MET A 290 -16.01 -11.49 0.75
N LYS A 291 -15.61 -10.52 -0.09
CA LYS A 291 -14.19 -10.20 -0.35
C LYS A 291 -13.48 -9.75 0.93
N GLN A 292 -14.08 -8.84 1.68
CA GLN A 292 -13.54 -8.37 2.96
C GLN A 292 -13.41 -9.52 3.98
N LEU A 293 -14.43 -10.38 4.08
CA LEU A 293 -14.43 -11.53 4.99
C LEU A 293 -13.30 -12.51 4.63
N ARG A 294 -13.13 -12.83 3.34
CA ARG A 294 -12.03 -13.67 2.86
C ARG A 294 -10.68 -13.06 3.26
N ALA A 295 -10.46 -11.78 3.00
CA ALA A 295 -9.22 -11.09 3.37
C ALA A 295 -8.93 -11.19 4.88
N LYS A 296 -9.93 -10.94 5.74
CA LYS A 296 -9.78 -11.07 7.21
C LYS A 296 -9.52 -12.51 7.67
N LEU A 297 -10.14 -13.49 7.05
CA LEU A 297 -9.91 -14.90 7.40
C LEU A 297 -8.49 -15.36 7.04
N ILE A 298 -7.90 -14.81 6.01
CA ILE A 298 -6.52 -15.13 5.65
C ILE A 298 -5.52 -14.40 6.54
N GLU A 299 -5.78 -13.15 6.87
CA GLU A 299 -4.98 -12.48 7.90
C GLU A 299 -4.96 -13.31 9.19
N LEU A 300 -6.12 -13.82 9.61
CA LEU A 300 -6.22 -14.74 10.76
C LEU A 300 -5.40 -16.02 10.56
N LYS A 301 -5.41 -16.62 9.36
CA LYS A 301 -4.55 -17.78 9.04
C LYS A 301 -3.07 -17.42 9.08
N ILE A 302 -2.68 -16.26 8.54
CA ILE A 302 -1.29 -15.77 8.60
C ILE A 302 -0.89 -15.52 10.06
N GLN A 303 -1.75 -14.91 10.87
CA GLN A 303 -1.51 -14.72 12.29
C GLN A 303 -1.38 -16.05 13.03
N GLN A 304 -2.28 -17.03 12.77
CA GLN A 304 -2.18 -18.35 13.36
C GLN A 304 -0.89 -19.10 12.97
N HIS A 305 -0.40 -18.89 11.75
CA HIS A 305 0.91 -19.40 11.32
C HIS A 305 2.06 -18.66 12.03
N ALA A 306 1.96 -17.33 12.14
CA ALA A 306 2.93 -16.51 12.86
C ALA A 306 2.89 -16.78 14.38
N GLU A 307 1.70 -17.05 14.95
CA GLU A 307 1.54 -17.47 16.35
C GLU A 307 2.12 -18.86 16.61
N LYS A 308 1.95 -19.81 15.70
CA LYS A 308 2.64 -21.12 15.80
C LYS A 308 4.16 -20.98 15.76
N ILE A 309 4.67 -20.00 15.02
CA ILE A 309 6.09 -19.65 14.98
C ILE A 309 6.50 -18.84 16.22
N SER A 310 5.59 -18.00 16.76
CA SER A 310 5.78 -17.19 17.97
C SER A 310 5.62 -18.00 19.26
N ASP A 311 4.76 -19.01 19.30
CA ASP A 311 4.68 -19.95 20.43
C ASP A 311 5.97 -20.77 20.59
N ILE A 312 6.71 -20.95 19.49
CA ILE A 312 8.11 -21.44 19.54
C ILE A 312 9.06 -20.33 20.04
N LYS A 313 8.68 -19.04 19.98
CA LYS A 313 9.53 -17.88 20.33
C LYS A 313 9.07 -17.02 21.52
N GLY A 314 7.91 -17.28 22.11
CA GLY A 314 7.39 -16.64 23.33
C GLY A 314 7.06 -15.13 23.26
N VAL A 315 5.83 -14.80 23.68
CA VAL A 315 5.23 -13.50 24.02
C VAL A 315 4.43 -12.77 22.94
N GLN A 316 3.13 -12.85 23.17
CA GLN A 316 2.08 -12.12 22.46
C GLN A 316 1.92 -10.68 22.98
N MET A 317 1.91 -9.66 22.13
CA MET A 317 1.51 -8.31 22.52
C MET A 317 0.04 -8.05 22.17
N LYS A 318 -0.76 -7.81 23.21
CA LYS A 318 -2.15 -7.34 23.08
C LYS A 318 -2.21 -5.94 22.53
N ILE A 319 -3.28 -5.64 21.76
CA ILE A 319 -3.60 -4.31 21.24
C ILE A 319 -3.95 -3.39 22.43
N GLU A 320 -2.92 -2.83 23.05
CA GLU A 320 -3.02 -1.78 24.07
C GLU A 320 -1.96 -0.72 23.77
N TRP A 321 -2.14 0.48 24.19
CA TRP A 321 -1.34 1.71 24.10
C TRP A 321 0.15 1.62 23.65
N GLY A 322 0.75 0.42 23.56
CA GLY A 322 2.09 0.11 23.06
C GLY A 322 2.19 -0.16 21.56
N SER A 323 1.10 -0.30 20.84
CA SER A 323 1.06 -0.68 19.43
C SER A 323 1.13 0.52 18.46
N GLN A 324 1.51 1.69 18.95
CA GLN A 324 1.66 2.89 18.15
C GLN A 324 2.82 2.73 17.17
N ILE A 325 2.51 2.73 15.88
CA ILE A 325 3.52 2.62 14.81
C ILE A 325 4.09 3.98 14.42
N ARG A 326 3.23 5.02 14.36
CA ARG A 326 3.64 6.35 13.92
C ARG A 326 2.96 7.45 14.71
N SER A 327 3.72 8.52 15.00
CA SER A 327 3.24 9.72 15.68
C SER A 327 3.34 10.93 14.76
N TYR A 328 2.25 11.67 14.66
CA TYR A 328 2.12 12.89 13.87
C TYR A 328 1.92 14.06 14.82
N VAL A 329 2.92 14.91 14.95
CA VAL A 329 2.92 16.07 15.85
C VAL A 329 2.86 17.34 15.01
N PHE A 330 1.74 18.06 15.10
CA PHE A 330 1.55 19.33 14.40
C PHE A 330 1.97 20.54 15.25
N MET A 331 1.94 20.42 16.59
CA MET A 331 2.27 21.47 17.53
C MET A 331 2.90 20.89 18.81
N PRO A 332 3.92 21.52 19.44
CA PRO A 332 4.49 22.84 19.12
C PRO A 332 5.56 22.85 18.00
N TYR A 333 5.95 21.69 17.53
CA TYR A 333 6.85 21.49 16.39
C TYR A 333 6.21 20.53 15.42
N GLN A 334 6.61 20.57 14.16
CA GLN A 334 6.13 19.64 13.15
C GLN A 334 7.07 18.43 13.07
N LEU A 335 6.52 17.23 13.27
CA LEU A 335 7.28 15.99 13.19
C LEU A 335 6.36 14.81 12.93
N VAL A 336 6.69 14.02 11.95
CA VAL A 336 6.15 12.66 11.75
C VAL A 336 7.27 11.66 12.03
N LYS A 337 7.04 10.71 12.94
CA LYS A 337 8.05 9.73 13.34
C LYS A 337 7.45 8.34 13.44
N ASP A 338 8.07 7.38 12.75
CA ASP A 338 7.80 5.96 12.93
C ASP A 338 8.60 5.42 14.12
N THR A 339 7.93 4.79 15.06
CA THR A 339 8.54 4.29 16.29
C THR A 339 9.33 3.01 16.10
N ARG A 340 9.04 2.25 15.05
CA ARG A 340 9.66 0.95 14.75
C ARG A 340 11.00 1.13 14.04
N THR A 341 11.01 2.00 13.02
CA THR A 341 12.18 2.24 12.19
C THR A 341 13.04 3.39 12.68
N GLY A 342 12.45 4.32 13.43
CA GLY A 342 13.09 5.58 13.84
C GLY A 342 13.15 6.62 12.73
N TYR A 343 12.61 6.32 11.52
CA TYR A 343 12.53 7.30 10.43
C TYR A 343 11.61 8.45 10.83
N GLU A 344 12.05 9.68 10.57
CA GLU A 344 11.32 10.89 10.92
C GLU A 344 11.48 11.99 9.87
N THR A 345 10.43 12.80 9.72
CA THR A 345 10.43 13.98 8.85
C THR A 345 9.65 15.13 9.47
N SER A 346 10.10 16.36 9.20
CA SER A 346 9.37 17.58 9.60
C SER A 346 8.33 18.04 8.58
N GLN A 347 8.29 17.43 7.41
CA GLN A 347 7.37 17.80 6.31
C GLN A 347 6.00 17.14 6.48
N ILE A 348 5.26 17.54 7.52
CA ILE A 348 4.00 16.89 7.86
C ILE A 348 2.92 17.07 6.79
N ASP A 349 2.87 18.24 6.14
CA ASP A 349 1.89 18.53 5.10
C ASP A 349 2.08 17.63 3.86
N THR A 350 3.34 17.37 3.49
CA THR A 350 3.70 16.48 2.39
C THR A 350 3.29 15.03 2.69
N VAL A 351 3.55 14.59 3.92
CA VAL A 351 3.12 13.26 4.40
C VAL A 351 1.58 13.14 4.38
N MET A 352 0.86 14.16 4.85
CA MET A 352 -0.60 14.17 4.83
C MET A 352 -1.19 14.26 3.41
N ASP A 353 -0.41 14.71 2.43
CA ASP A 353 -0.76 14.67 1.01
C ASP A 353 -0.27 13.40 0.29
N GLY A 354 0.08 12.36 1.06
CA GLY A 354 0.33 11.00 0.57
C GLY A 354 1.80 10.65 0.31
N ASP A 355 2.77 11.45 0.77
CA ASP A 355 4.18 11.10 0.67
C ASP A 355 4.61 10.17 1.83
N LEU A 356 4.39 8.88 1.64
CA LEU A 356 4.66 7.84 2.65
C LEU A 356 5.93 7.03 2.33
N ASP A 357 6.51 7.19 1.14
CA ASP A 357 7.54 6.29 0.60
C ASP A 357 8.77 6.18 1.49
N GLY A 358 9.20 7.28 2.12
CA GLY A 358 10.31 7.25 3.08
C GLY A 358 10.05 6.33 4.27
N PHE A 359 8.81 6.28 4.79
CA PHE A 359 8.41 5.41 5.89
C PHE A 359 8.32 3.95 5.44
N LEU A 360 7.70 3.71 4.27
CA LEU A 360 7.53 2.38 3.68
C LEU A 360 8.90 1.76 3.39
N ASN A 361 9.81 2.52 2.77
CA ASN A 361 11.15 2.09 2.44
C ASN A 361 11.97 1.76 3.70
N ALA A 362 11.96 2.64 4.70
CA ALA A 362 12.65 2.39 5.97
C ALA A 362 12.15 1.11 6.65
N TYR A 363 10.84 0.87 6.64
CA TYR A 363 10.25 -0.33 7.22
C TYR A 363 10.65 -1.59 6.45
N LEU A 364 10.50 -1.60 5.12
CA LEU A 364 10.80 -2.76 4.28
C LEU A 364 12.29 -3.12 4.34
N THR A 365 13.17 -2.12 4.36
CA THR A 365 14.62 -2.33 4.48
C THR A 365 14.97 -2.98 5.82
N GLN A 366 14.43 -2.47 6.94
CA GLN A 366 14.69 -3.05 8.26
C GLN A 366 14.03 -4.42 8.45
N LEU A 367 12.90 -4.66 7.79
CA LEU A 367 12.27 -5.99 7.77
C LEU A 367 13.18 -7.00 7.06
N ALA A 368 13.76 -6.64 5.92
CA ALA A 368 14.65 -7.48 5.15
C ALA A 368 15.99 -7.75 5.87
N THR A 369 16.52 -6.77 6.62
CA THR A 369 17.76 -6.91 7.41
C THR A 369 17.55 -7.56 8.78
N GLY A 370 16.28 -7.73 9.20
CA GLY A 370 15.94 -8.27 10.54
C GLY A 370 16.20 -7.29 11.70
N GLU A 371 16.36 -6.01 11.42
CA GLU A 371 16.67 -4.96 12.40
C GLU A 371 15.42 -4.26 12.98
N LEU A 372 14.21 -4.65 12.55
CA LEU A 372 12.98 -4.07 13.08
C LEU A 372 12.89 -4.23 14.60
N LYS A 373 12.79 -3.11 15.30
CA LYS A 373 12.51 -3.09 16.73
C LYS A 373 11.08 -3.62 16.97
N LYS A 374 10.98 -4.70 17.72
CA LYS A 374 9.71 -5.29 18.16
C LYS A 374 9.00 -4.38 19.18
#